data_96a9c97eba4f225ae1518426b4a004ee
#
_entry.id   96a9c97eba4f225ae1518426b4a004ee
#
_cell.length_a   1.000
_cell.length_b   1.000
_cell.length_c   1.000
_cell.angle_alpha   90.00
_cell.angle_beta   90.00
_cell.angle_gamma   90.00
#
_symmetry.space_group_name_H-M   'P 1'
#
loop_
_entity.id
_entity.type
_entity.pdbx_description
1 polymer ?
#
loop_
_entity_poly.entity_id
_entity_poly.type
_entity_poly.pdbx_seq_one_letter_code
_entity_poly.pdbx_strand_id
1 'polypeptide(L)'
;KEDLFLLDKLLQLKSVSDVSLYGQETALEHKVIVIFGGSYGIGHSIAELCTGLKAKVYSFSRSETGTDVADASLVKEALEKVYLIEKKIDFVINTAGILLKIPLMTMKYDDILNLIRVNYLGAINVAKESFSYLAKSHGGLLLFTSSSYTRGRAMYSLYSSSKAAIVNLVQALSEEWKSYNIKINCINPERTKTPMRIQNFGIEPENSLLSPQFVAETSIMTLLSGLTGQVID
;
A
#
# COMPACT_ATOMS: atom_id res chain seq x y z
N LYS A 1 10.92 18.01 -17.82
CA LYS A 1 11.79 17.30 -18.79
C LYS A 1 12.36 16.02 -18.20
N GLU A 2 12.64 15.98 -16.90
CA GLU A 2 13.11 14.78 -16.20
C GLU A 2 11.98 13.74 -16.04
N ASP A 3 10.76 14.20 -15.79
CA ASP A 3 9.59 13.31 -15.64
C ASP A 3 9.24 12.56 -16.93
N LEU A 4 9.42 13.20 -18.10
CA LEU A 4 9.25 12.58 -19.41
C LEU A 4 10.33 11.51 -19.69
N PHE A 5 11.54 11.74 -19.21
CA PHE A 5 12.65 10.80 -19.37
C PHE A 5 12.46 9.54 -18.51
N LEU A 6 11.90 9.71 -17.29
CA LEU A 6 11.56 8.60 -16.41
C LEU A 6 10.37 7.79 -16.96
N LEU A 7 9.35 8.48 -17.49
CA LEU A 7 8.20 7.85 -18.13
C LEU A 7 8.61 7.07 -19.39
N ASP A 8 9.50 7.62 -20.21
CA ASP A 8 10.04 6.98 -21.40
C ASP A 8 10.90 5.74 -21.03
N LYS A 9 11.64 5.81 -19.93
CA LYS A 9 12.37 4.68 -19.37
C LYS A 9 11.46 3.57 -18.83
N LEU A 10 10.37 3.94 -18.17
CA LEU A 10 9.34 2.99 -17.70
C LEU A 10 8.57 2.35 -18.90
N LEU A 11 8.31 3.12 -19.95
CA LEU A 11 7.65 2.62 -21.18
C LEU A 11 8.57 1.78 -22.08
N GLN A 12 9.88 1.95 -22.00
CA GLN A 12 10.89 1.14 -22.71
C GLN A 12 11.18 -0.20 -22.00
N LEU A 13 10.72 -0.39 -20.76
CA LEU A 13 10.83 -1.66 -20.04
C LEU A 13 9.90 -2.70 -20.68
N LYS A 14 10.41 -3.50 -21.59
CA LYS A 14 9.70 -4.60 -22.25
C LYS A 14 9.28 -5.73 -21.30
N SER A 15 9.82 -5.75 -20.10
CA SER A 15 9.35 -6.56 -18.96
C SER A 15 9.86 -5.94 -17.67
N VAL A 16 9.06 -5.96 -16.61
CA VAL A 16 9.47 -5.49 -15.28
C VAL A 16 10.59 -6.36 -14.68
N SER A 17 10.88 -7.51 -15.29
CA SER A 17 12.03 -8.37 -14.96
C SER A 17 13.39 -7.70 -15.19
N ASP A 18 13.44 -6.61 -15.99
CA ASP A 18 14.70 -5.92 -16.30
C ASP A 18 14.99 -4.73 -15.37
N VAL A 19 14.05 -4.36 -14.51
CA VAL A 19 14.27 -3.37 -13.46
C VAL A 19 14.71 -4.10 -12.19
N SER A 20 15.97 -4.51 -12.19
CA SER A 20 16.53 -5.10 -11.00
C SER A 20 16.86 -3.98 -9.99
N LEU A 21 16.51 -4.22 -8.72
CA LEU A 21 17.06 -3.48 -7.57
C LEU A 21 18.59 -3.68 -7.44
N TYR A 22 19.23 -4.36 -8.41
CA TYR A 22 20.66 -4.51 -8.52
C TYR A 22 21.35 -3.14 -8.66
N GLY A 23 22.12 -2.79 -7.67
CA GLY A 23 22.77 -1.48 -7.56
C GLY A 23 22.05 -0.48 -6.65
N GLN A 24 20.88 -0.82 -6.08
CA GLN A 24 20.17 0.01 -5.10
C GLN A 24 20.18 -0.58 -3.68
N GLU A 25 21.08 -1.51 -3.40
CA GLU A 25 21.20 -2.19 -2.09
C GLU A 25 21.29 -1.24 -0.89
N THR A 26 21.62 0.00 -1.11
CA THR A 26 21.71 1.06 -0.08
C THR A 26 20.60 2.11 -0.14
N ALA A 27 19.70 2.04 -1.13
CA ALA A 27 18.67 3.09 -1.31
C ALA A 27 17.70 3.22 -0.13
N LEU A 28 17.52 2.15 0.64
CA LEU A 28 16.71 2.12 1.86
C LEU A 28 17.56 2.08 3.14
N GLU A 29 18.88 2.12 3.04
CA GLU A 29 19.74 2.10 4.21
C GLU A 29 19.43 3.30 5.12
N HIS A 30 19.22 3.02 6.41
CA HIS A 30 18.80 3.99 7.42
C HIS A 30 17.41 4.63 7.21
N LYS A 31 16.61 4.20 6.20
CA LYS A 31 15.22 4.64 6.07
C LYS A 31 14.35 3.96 7.12
N VAL A 32 13.44 4.71 7.69
CA VAL A 32 12.44 4.22 8.65
C VAL A 32 11.12 4.03 7.92
N ILE A 33 10.64 2.80 7.88
CA ILE A 33 9.45 2.39 7.14
C ILE A 33 8.43 1.79 8.10
N VAL A 34 7.22 2.34 8.08
CA VAL A 34 6.09 1.82 8.85
C VAL A 34 5.13 1.13 7.89
N ILE A 35 4.76 -0.13 8.19
CA ILE A 35 3.87 -0.94 7.37
C ILE A 35 2.65 -1.35 8.19
N PHE A 36 1.47 -0.93 7.75
CA PHE A 36 0.20 -1.45 8.27
C PHE A 36 -0.29 -2.60 7.38
N GLY A 37 -0.61 -3.74 7.98
CA GLY A 37 -1.00 -4.96 7.29
C GLY A 37 0.16 -5.87 6.90
N GLY A 38 1.30 -5.81 7.61
CA GLY A 38 2.52 -6.52 7.26
C GLY A 38 2.63 -7.97 7.72
N SER A 39 1.60 -8.55 8.35
CA SER A 39 1.68 -9.92 8.89
C SER A 39 1.70 -11.04 7.84
N TYR A 40 1.12 -10.83 6.66
CA TYR A 40 1.10 -11.80 5.57
C TYR A 40 0.91 -11.14 4.20
N GLY A 41 1.07 -11.94 3.14
CA GLY A 41 0.84 -11.52 1.76
C GLY A 41 1.79 -10.41 1.31
N ILE A 42 1.27 -9.42 0.61
CA ILE A 42 2.06 -8.33 0.03
C ILE A 42 2.80 -7.53 1.10
N GLY A 43 2.12 -7.18 2.20
CA GLY A 43 2.73 -6.39 3.27
C GLY A 43 3.91 -7.09 3.92
N HIS A 44 3.83 -8.40 4.12
CA HIS A 44 4.92 -9.22 4.62
C HIS A 44 6.11 -9.24 3.65
N SER A 45 5.85 -9.47 2.35
CA SER A 45 6.92 -9.44 1.34
C SER A 45 7.59 -8.07 1.23
N ILE A 46 6.84 -6.97 1.39
CA ILE A 46 7.42 -5.63 1.46
C ILE A 46 8.33 -5.49 2.70
N ALA A 47 7.88 -5.98 3.87
CA ALA A 47 8.66 -5.92 5.10
C ALA A 47 9.99 -6.69 4.98
N GLU A 48 9.94 -7.91 4.42
CA GLU A 48 11.14 -8.72 4.17
C GLU A 48 12.10 -8.04 3.20
N LEU A 49 11.58 -7.52 2.08
CA LEU A 49 12.38 -6.82 1.08
C LEU A 49 13.05 -5.57 1.66
N CYS A 50 12.28 -4.73 2.37
CA CYS A 50 12.83 -3.52 3.00
C CYS A 50 13.91 -3.84 4.05
N THR A 51 13.71 -4.91 4.82
CA THR A 51 14.71 -5.37 5.81
C THR A 51 15.97 -5.86 5.10
N GLY A 52 15.84 -6.62 4.02
CA GLY A 52 16.97 -7.06 3.18
C GLY A 52 17.75 -5.88 2.57
N LEU A 53 17.08 -4.77 2.25
CA LEU A 53 17.66 -3.51 1.78
C LEU A 53 18.14 -2.59 2.93
N LYS A 54 18.28 -3.13 4.15
CA LYS A 54 18.81 -2.46 5.35
C LYS A 54 17.96 -1.29 5.88
N ALA A 55 16.67 -1.25 5.55
CA ALA A 55 15.75 -0.31 6.17
C ALA A 55 15.43 -0.72 7.61
N LYS A 56 15.06 0.25 8.44
CA LYS A 56 14.42 0.01 9.74
C LYS A 56 12.92 -0.15 9.53
N VAL A 57 12.41 -1.37 9.67
CA VAL A 57 11.03 -1.73 9.36
C VAL A 57 10.23 -1.96 10.63
N TYR A 58 9.08 -1.30 10.72
CA TYR A 58 8.09 -1.46 11.80
C TYR A 58 6.78 -1.92 11.20
N SER A 59 6.41 -3.15 11.47
CA SER A 59 5.19 -3.77 10.94
C SER A 59 4.10 -3.84 12.01
N PHE A 60 2.90 -3.40 11.64
CA PHE A 60 1.72 -3.40 12.49
C PHE A 60 0.56 -4.12 11.81
N SER A 61 -0.15 -4.93 12.56
CA SER A 61 -1.33 -5.65 12.07
C SER A 61 -2.30 -5.95 13.22
N ARG A 62 -3.54 -6.21 12.86
CA ARG A 62 -4.55 -6.60 13.85
C ARG A 62 -4.21 -7.95 14.51
N SER A 63 -3.66 -8.89 13.74
CA SER A 63 -3.38 -10.26 14.21
C SER A 63 -2.14 -10.37 15.12
N GLU A 64 -1.10 -9.58 14.89
CA GLU A 64 0.18 -9.71 15.59
C GLU A 64 0.40 -8.63 16.65
N THR A 65 -0.01 -7.39 16.33
CA THR A 65 0.25 -6.24 17.21
C THR A 65 -1.03 -5.64 17.82
N GLY A 66 -2.20 -6.17 17.46
CA GLY A 66 -3.50 -5.60 17.88
C GLY A 66 -3.85 -4.28 17.20
N THR A 67 -3.06 -3.83 16.23
CA THR A 67 -3.27 -2.54 15.56
C THR A 67 -4.29 -2.68 14.44
N ASP A 68 -5.51 -2.20 14.66
CA ASP A 68 -6.55 -2.11 13.63
C ASP A 68 -6.51 -0.71 12.99
N VAL A 69 -6.31 -0.67 11.67
CA VAL A 69 -6.30 0.61 10.92
C VAL A 69 -7.65 1.32 10.95
N ALA A 70 -8.74 0.61 11.21
CA ALA A 70 -10.07 1.18 11.39
C ALA A 70 -10.19 2.06 12.65
N ASP A 71 -9.25 1.95 13.57
CA ASP A 71 -9.13 2.77 14.77
C ASP A 71 -7.99 3.78 14.63
N ALA A 72 -8.34 5.06 14.53
CA ALA A 72 -7.35 6.14 14.37
C ALA A 72 -6.40 6.27 15.57
N SER A 73 -6.86 5.94 16.80
CA SER A 73 -6.01 6.00 17.98
C SER A 73 -4.90 4.96 17.95
N LEU A 74 -5.20 3.73 17.52
CA LEU A 74 -4.22 2.67 17.37
C LEU A 74 -3.19 2.97 16.26
N VAL A 75 -3.64 3.58 15.16
CA VAL A 75 -2.73 4.04 14.08
C VAL A 75 -1.79 5.14 14.62
N LYS A 76 -2.34 6.12 15.34
CA LYS A 76 -1.57 7.20 15.95
C LYS A 76 -0.53 6.66 16.94
N GLU A 77 -0.94 5.79 17.87
CA GLU A 77 -0.04 5.17 18.86
C GLU A 77 1.10 4.39 18.20
N ALA A 78 0.81 3.65 17.11
CA ALA A 78 1.82 2.92 16.36
C ALA A 78 2.87 3.85 15.75
N LEU A 79 2.45 4.96 15.13
CA LEU A 79 3.34 5.95 14.53
C LEU A 79 4.14 6.71 15.61
N GLU A 80 3.50 7.11 16.69
CA GLU A 80 4.16 7.77 17.84
C GLU A 80 5.26 6.89 18.44
N LYS A 81 4.97 5.60 18.63
CA LYS A 81 5.96 4.62 19.12
C LYS A 81 7.20 4.56 18.25
N VAL A 82 7.02 4.50 16.94
CA VAL A 82 8.17 4.48 16.00
C VAL A 82 8.92 5.82 16.05
N TYR A 83 8.19 6.93 16.03
CA TYR A 83 8.81 8.26 16.07
C TYR A 83 9.58 8.54 17.35
N LEU A 84 9.11 8.01 18.49
CA LEU A 84 9.82 8.13 19.77
C LEU A 84 11.18 7.43 19.74
N ILE A 85 11.29 6.30 19.02
CA ILE A 85 12.53 5.52 18.90
C ILE A 85 13.46 6.12 17.84
N GLU A 86 12.94 6.34 16.63
CA GLU A 86 13.73 6.65 15.45
C GLU A 86 13.87 8.15 15.15
N LYS A 87 13.04 9.00 15.78
CA LYS A 87 12.93 10.45 15.58
C LYS A 87 12.58 10.88 14.15
N LYS A 88 12.25 9.93 13.30
CA LYS A 88 11.77 10.14 11.93
C LYS A 88 10.92 8.97 11.44
N ILE A 89 10.14 9.21 10.40
CA ILE A 89 9.46 8.19 9.59
C ILE A 89 9.62 8.64 8.15
N ASP A 90 10.33 7.86 7.33
CA ASP A 90 10.58 8.20 5.93
C ASP A 90 9.44 7.74 5.02
N PHE A 91 8.88 6.54 5.27
CA PHE A 91 7.81 5.98 4.45
C PHE A 91 6.74 5.30 5.32
N VAL A 92 5.50 5.43 4.88
CA VAL A 92 4.36 4.70 5.44
C VAL A 92 3.68 3.91 4.34
N ILE A 93 3.38 2.65 4.59
CA ILE A 93 2.75 1.74 3.62
C ILE A 93 1.52 1.12 4.28
N ASN A 94 0.37 1.22 3.63
CA ASN A 94 -0.85 0.58 4.13
C ASN A 94 -1.35 -0.49 3.16
N THR A 95 -1.06 -1.74 3.48
CA THR A 95 -1.57 -2.92 2.77
C THR A 95 -2.78 -3.55 3.44
N ALA A 96 -3.20 -3.02 4.60
CA ALA A 96 -4.35 -3.55 5.32
C ALA A 96 -5.63 -3.44 4.49
N GLY A 97 -6.39 -4.51 4.47
CA GLY A 97 -7.65 -4.57 3.76
C GLY A 97 -8.30 -5.93 3.90
N ILE A 98 -9.61 -5.97 3.66
CA ILE A 98 -10.41 -7.20 3.64
C ILE A 98 -11.20 -7.27 2.34
N LEU A 99 -11.44 -8.49 1.87
CA LEU A 99 -12.31 -8.79 0.74
C LEU A 99 -13.38 -9.77 1.19
N LEU A 100 -14.63 -9.42 0.94
CA LEU A 100 -15.79 -10.28 1.14
C LEU A 100 -16.47 -10.49 -0.20
N LYS A 101 -16.50 -11.74 -0.67
CA LYS A 101 -17.12 -12.12 -1.93
C LYS A 101 -18.58 -12.54 -1.67
N ILE A 102 -19.42 -11.57 -1.43
CA ILE A 102 -20.85 -11.73 -1.08
C ILE A 102 -21.66 -10.76 -1.92
N PRO A 103 -22.80 -11.19 -2.54
CA PRO A 103 -23.73 -10.29 -3.21
C PRO A 103 -24.23 -9.22 -2.23
N LEU A 104 -24.31 -7.95 -2.67
CA LEU A 104 -24.75 -6.85 -1.81
C LEU A 104 -26.10 -7.11 -1.15
N MET A 105 -27.04 -7.72 -1.87
CA MET A 105 -28.41 -8.01 -1.37
C MET A 105 -28.43 -8.96 -0.18
N THR A 106 -27.42 -9.80 -0.01
CA THR A 106 -27.33 -10.79 1.08
C THR A 106 -26.26 -10.45 2.11
N MET A 107 -25.50 -9.37 1.88
CA MET A 107 -24.46 -8.93 2.80
C MET A 107 -25.07 -8.34 4.07
N LYS A 108 -24.58 -8.74 5.23
CA LYS A 108 -25.03 -8.17 6.52
C LYS A 108 -24.49 -6.74 6.68
N TYR A 109 -25.24 -5.87 7.33
CA TYR A 109 -24.83 -4.49 7.57
C TYR A 109 -23.51 -4.39 8.36
N ASP A 110 -23.26 -5.30 9.30
CA ASP A 110 -22.00 -5.34 10.05
C ASP A 110 -20.81 -5.63 9.13
N ASP A 111 -20.97 -6.52 8.14
CA ASP A 111 -19.94 -6.81 7.14
C ASP A 111 -19.70 -5.60 6.23
N ILE A 112 -20.78 -4.89 5.85
CA ILE A 112 -20.70 -3.65 5.07
C ILE A 112 -19.89 -2.60 5.83
N LEU A 113 -20.25 -2.34 7.07
CA LEU A 113 -19.58 -1.36 7.92
C LEU A 113 -18.12 -1.75 8.18
N ASN A 114 -17.86 -3.03 8.48
CA ASN A 114 -16.51 -3.52 8.70
C ASN A 114 -15.62 -3.35 7.46
N LEU A 115 -16.13 -3.69 6.27
CA LEU A 115 -15.38 -3.53 5.03
C LEU A 115 -15.04 -2.06 4.75
N ILE A 116 -16.02 -1.15 4.91
CA ILE A 116 -15.80 0.29 4.72
C ILE A 116 -14.78 0.81 5.76
N ARG A 117 -14.93 0.42 7.02
CA ARG A 117 -14.04 0.84 8.11
C ARG A 117 -12.60 0.41 7.84
N VAL A 118 -12.37 -0.85 7.49
CA VAL A 118 -11.01 -1.35 7.25
C VAL A 118 -10.43 -0.78 5.96
N ASN A 119 -11.15 -0.89 4.83
CA ASN A 119 -10.58 -0.58 3.52
C ASN A 119 -10.48 0.91 3.25
N TYR A 120 -11.48 1.72 3.63
CA TYR A 120 -11.50 3.13 3.29
C TYR A 120 -11.19 4.04 4.48
N LEU A 121 -11.90 3.90 5.60
CA LEU A 121 -11.58 4.69 6.79
C LEU A 121 -10.18 4.38 7.30
N GLY A 122 -9.74 3.10 7.24
CA GLY A 122 -8.36 2.72 7.59
C GLY A 122 -7.31 3.42 6.72
N ALA A 123 -7.55 3.56 5.40
CA ALA A 123 -6.66 4.31 4.53
C ALA A 123 -6.63 5.81 4.90
N ILE A 124 -7.79 6.39 5.23
CA ILE A 124 -7.90 7.79 5.70
C ILE A 124 -7.15 7.97 7.02
N ASN A 125 -7.34 7.07 7.99
CA ASN A 125 -6.66 7.14 9.29
C ASN A 125 -5.15 7.09 9.12
N VAL A 126 -4.64 6.13 8.33
CA VAL A 126 -3.20 6.03 8.07
C VAL A 126 -2.68 7.29 7.38
N ALA A 127 -3.37 7.81 6.36
CA ALA A 127 -2.95 9.03 5.69
C ALA A 127 -2.93 10.23 6.65
N LYS A 128 -4.01 10.44 7.38
CA LYS A 128 -4.16 11.58 8.31
C LYS A 128 -3.13 11.56 9.43
N GLU A 129 -2.98 10.42 10.10
CA GLU A 129 -2.07 10.31 11.25
C GLU A 129 -0.59 10.31 10.85
N SER A 130 -0.25 9.86 9.63
CA SER A 130 1.13 9.89 9.13
C SER A 130 1.58 11.25 8.60
N PHE A 131 0.66 12.15 8.25
CA PHE A 131 0.95 13.42 7.58
C PHE A 131 2.06 14.23 8.25
N SER A 132 1.97 14.46 9.56
CA SER A 132 2.92 15.31 10.29
C SER A 132 4.35 14.76 10.31
N TYR A 133 4.49 13.43 10.28
CA TYR A 133 5.78 12.76 10.24
C TYR A 133 6.38 12.81 8.84
N LEU A 134 5.56 12.52 7.83
CA LEU A 134 5.98 12.55 6.42
C LEU A 134 6.31 13.97 5.94
N ALA A 135 5.61 14.99 6.43
CA ALA A 135 5.94 16.39 6.15
C ALA A 135 7.33 16.79 6.68
N LYS A 136 7.74 16.27 7.83
CA LYS A 136 9.07 16.54 8.41
C LYS A 136 10.19 15.82 7.67
N SER A 137 9.94 14.64 7.15
CA SER A 137 10.93 13.83 6.42
C SER A 137 10.93 14.06 4.92
N HIS A 138 9.96 14.82 4.39
CA HIS A 138 9.65 14.88 2.94
C HIS A 138 9.48 13.48 2.35
N GLY A 139 8.78 12.63 3.09
CA GLY A 139 8.68 11.21 2.84
C GLY A 139 7.54 10.82 1.89
N GLY A 140 7.12 9.56 1.96
CA GLY A 140 6.08 9.04 1.09
C GLY A 140 5.08 8.11 1.77
N LEU A 141 3.84 8.14 1.25
CA LEU A 141 2.75 7.23 1.61
C LEU A 141 2.38 6.35 0.42
N LEU A 142 2.28 5.05 0.65
CA LEU A 142 1.83 4.09 -0.35
C LEU A 142 0.55 3.39 0.12
N LEU A 143 -0.51 3.50 -0.68
CA LEU A 143 -1.78 2.83 -0.49
C LEU A 143 -1.98 1.73 -1.53
N PHE A 144 -2.96 0.86 -1.33
CA PHE A 144 -3.24 -0.26 -2.23
C PHE A 144 -4.68 -0.24 -2.71
N THR A 145 -4.85 -0.21 -4.02
CA THR A 145 -6.13 -0.39 -4.70
C THR A 145 -6.30 -1.86 -5.15
N SER A 146 -6.94 -2.11 -6.25
CA SER A 146 -7.20 -3.41 -6.84
C SER A 146 -7.60 -3.21 -8.31
N SER A 147 -7.34 -4.16 -9.19
CA SER A 147 -7.79 -4.13 -10.59
C SER A 147 -9.31 -3.92 -10.77
N SER A 148 -10.08 -4.03 -9.69
CA SER A 148 -11.50 -3.69 -9.69
C SER A 148 -11.80 -2.19 -9.50
N TYR A 149 -10.78 -1.33 -9.38
CA TYR A 149 -10.98 0.12 -9.20
C TYR A 149 -11.53 0.80 -10.46
N THR A 150 -11.15 0.32 -11.64
CA THR A 150 -11.60 0.85 -12.93
C THR A 150 -12.99 0.35 -13.32
N ARG A 151 -13.35 -0.85 -12.84
CA ARG A 151 -14.63 -1.47 -13.12
C ARG A 151 -15.08 -2.34 -11.96
N GLY A 152 -16.22 -2.02 -11.39
CA GLY A 152 -16.87 -2.83 -10.34
C GLY A 152 -17.08 -4.28 -10.78
N ARG A 153 -16.97 -5.21 -9.86
CA ARG A 153 -17.12 -6.65 -10.10
C ARG A 153 -18.31 -7.20 -9.35
N ALA A 154 -19.04 -8.10 -9.99
CA ALA A 154 -20.12 -8.86 -9.36
C ALA A 154 -19.60 -9.63 -8.13
N MET A 155 -20.41 -9.84 -7.14
CA MET A 155 -20.11 -10.53 -5.87
C MET A 155 -19.22 -9.77 -4.87
N TYR A 156 -18.51 -8.73 -5.27
CA TYR A 156 -17.71 -7.90 -4.36
C TYR A 156 -17.77 -6.42 -4.76
N SER A 157 -18.97 -5.94 -5.03
CA SER A 157 -19.25 -4.54 -5.42
C SER A 157 -18.70 -3.54 -4.39
N LEU A 158 -18.92 -3.80 -3.10
CA LEU A 158 -18.49 -2.93 -2.01
C LEU A 158 -16.94 -2.87 -1.89
N TYR A 159 -16.28 -4.00 -2.06
CA TYR A 159 -14.82 -4.03 -2.15
C TYR A 159 -14.31 -3.18 -3.32
N SER A 160 -14.88 -3.38 -4.52
CA SER A 160 -14.48 -2.63 -5.71
C SER A 160 -14.64 -1.13 -5.53
N SER A 161 -15.79 -0.69 -4.99
CA SER A 161 -16.04 0.74 -4.74
C SER A 161 -15.10 1.31 -3.68
N SER A 162 -14.80 0.56 -2.61
CA SER A 162 -13.82 1.00 -1.59
C SER A 162 -12.42 1.19 -2.19
N LYS A 163 -12.02 0.33 -3.12
CA LYS A 163 -10.72 0.42 -3.80
C LYS A 163 -10.66 1.53 -4.84
N ALA A 164 -11.77 1.85 -5.51
CA ALA A 164 -11.89 3.03 -6.36
C ALA A 164 -11.80 4.34 -5.56
N ALA A 165 -12.42 4.38 -4.37
CA ALA A 165 -12.35 5.53 -3.47
C ALA A 165 -10.91 5.83 -3.02
N ILE A 166 -10.06 4.81 -2.81
CA ILE A 166 -8.63 5.00 -2.48
C ILE A 166 -7.89 5.71 -3.61
N VAL A 167 -8.16 5.36 -4.87
CA VAL A 167 -7.50 6.03 -6.02
C VAL A 167 -7.82 7.52 -6.02
N ASN A 168 -9.09 7.86 -5.88
CA ASN A 168 -9.50 9.27 -5.85
C ASN A 168 -8.91 10.03 -4.64
N LEU A 169 -8.86 9.37 -3.48
CA LEU A 169 -8.22 9.92 -2.27
C LEU A 169 -6.72 10.22 -2.51
N VAL A 170 -5.98 9.29 -3.13
CA VAL A 170 -4.56 9.46 -3.45
C VAL A 170 -4.33 10.65 -4.38
N GLN A 171 -5.16 10.79 -5.41
CA GLN A 171 -5.07 11.91 -6.35
C GLN A 171 -5.29 13.26 -5.64
N ALA A 172 -6.35 13.37 -4.84
CA ALA A 172 -6.64 14.59 -4.09
C ALA A 172 -5.52 14.93 -3.09
N LEU A 173 -5.07 13.96 -2.29
CA LEU A 173 -4.00 14.18 -1.31
C LEU A 173 -2.66 14.51 -1.97
N SER A 174 -2.39 14.05 -3.17
CA SER A 174 -1.16 14.40 -3.90
C SER A 174 -1.09 15.89 -4.22
N GLU A 175 -2.25 16.54 -4.47
CA GLU A 175 -2.35 17.98 -4.69
C GLU A 175 -2.29 18.74 -3.36
N GLU A 176 -3.05 18.30 -2.35
CA GLU A 176 -3.08 18.92 -1.02
C GLU A 176 -1.70 18.91 -0.34
N TRP A 177 -0.92 17.85 -0.53
CA TRP A 177 0.36 17.65 0.14
C TRP A 177 1.58 18.13 -0.66
N LYS A 178 1.34 18.67 -1.84
CA LYS A 178 2.40 19.14 -2.74
C LYS A 178 3.36 20.16 -2.08
N SER A 179 2.82 21.11 -1.32
CA SER A 179 3.61 22.13 -0.62
C SER A 179 4.48 21.57 0.51
N TYR A 180 4.17 20.37 1.02
CA TYR A 180 4.93 19.66 2.05
C TYR A 180 5.95 18.69 1.45
N ASN A 181 6.00 18.59 0.11
CA ASN A 181 6.88 17.66 -0.61
C ASN A 181 6.69 16.18 -0.21
N ILE A 182 5.49 15.81 0.21
CA ILE A 182 5.12 14.42 0.48
C ILE A 182 4.71 13.76 -0.82
N LYS A 183 5.20 12.54 -1.06
CA LYS A 183 4.79 11.71 -2.21
C LYS A 183 3.73 10.71 -1.77
N ILE A 184 2.64 10.65 -2.51
CA ILE A 184 1.58 9.67 -2.25
C ILE A 184 1.17 8.97 -3.54
N ASN A 185 1.19 7.64 -3.54
CA ASN A 185 0.82 6.82 -4.69
C ASN A 185 -0.03 5.63 -4.27
N CYS A 186 -0.60 4.95 -5.25
CA CYS A 186 -1.40 3.76 -5.07
C CYS A 186 -0.87 2.62 -5.94
N ILE A 187 -0.71 1.42 -5.38
CA ILE A 187 -0.39 0.21 -6.13
C ILE A 187 -1.68 -0.53 -6.47
N ASN A 188 -1.83 -0.92 -7.72
CA ASN A 188 -2.77 -1.95 -8.13
C ASN A 188 -2.02 -3.28 -8.20
N PRO A 189 -2.20 -4.16 -7.20
CA PRO A 189 -1.45 -5.41 -7.12
C PRO A 189 -1.97 -6.51 -8.05
N GLU A 190 -2.88 -6.17 -8.96
CA GLU A 190 -3.51 -7.12 -9.86
C GLU A 190 -3.99 -8.41 -9.15
N ARG A 191 -3.85 -9.57 -9.77
CA ARG A 191 -4.15 -10.87 -9.18
C ARG A 191 -2.88 -11.46 -8.56
N THR A 192 -2.67 -11.20 -7.29
CA THR A 192 -1.47 -11.64 -6.55
C THR A 192 -1.77 -12.88 -5.72
N LYS A 193 -0.86 -13.85 -5.69
CA LYS A 193 -0.94 -15.09 -4.89
C LYS A 193 -0.79 -14.76 -3.40
N THR A 194 -1.90 -14.46 -2.75
CA THR A 194 -1.97 -14.11 -1.31
C THR A 194 -2.98 -14.99 -0.58
N PRO A 195 -2.90 -15.11 0.76
CA PRO A 195 -3.94 -15.80 1.53
C PRO A 195 -5.34 -15.25 1.28
N MET A 196 -5.50 -13.92 1.19
CA MET A 196 -6.77 -13.28 0.84
C MET A 196 -7.30 -13.74 -0.52
N ARG A 197 -6.42 -13.85 -1.53
CA ARG A 197 -6.80 -14.32 -2.86
C ARG A 197 -7.27 -15.75 -2.83
N ILE A 198 -6.50 -16.63 -2.21
CA ILE A 198 -6.81 -18.06 -2.10
C ILE A 198 -8.13 -18.29 -1.35
N GLN A 199 -8.34 -17.57 -0.24
CA GLN A 199 -9.56 -17.67 0.56
C GLN A 199 -10.82 -17.29 -0.24
N ASN A 200 -10.75 -16.29 -1.13
CA ASN A 200 -11.91 -15.78 -1.84
C ASN A 200 -12.13 -16.40 -3.23
N PHE A 201 -11.09 -16.92 -3.87
CA PHE A 201 -11.15 -17.40 -5.25
C PHE A 201 -10.70 -18.86 -5.41
N GLY A 202 -10.19 -19.49 -4.35
CA GLY A 202 -9.64 -20.84 -4.40
C GLY A 202 -8.24 -20.87 -4.99
N ILE A 203 -7.79 -22.09 -5.34
CA ILE A 203 -6.49 -22.30 -5.98
C ILE A 203 -6.63 -22.01 -7.47
N GLU A 204 -5.84 -21.09 -7.97
CA GLU A 204 -5.76 -20.71 -9.39
C GLU A 204 -4.45 -21.21 -10.00
N PRO A 205 -4.35 -21.35 -11.36
CA PRO A 205 -3.10 -21.72 -11.99
C PRO A 205 -1.95 -20.78 -11.60
N GLU A 206 -0.81 -21.34 -11.26
CA GLU A 206 0.33 -20.58 -10.71
C GLU A 206 0.78 -19.44 -11.63
N ASN A 207 0.83 -19.71 -12.96
CA ASN A 207 1.24 -18.74 -13.97
C ASN A 207 0.20 -17.63 -14.23
N SER A 208 -0.97 -17.66 -13.58
CA SER A 208 -2.01 -16.65 -13.73
C SER A 208 -1.98 -15.58 -12.64
N LEU A 209 -1.08 -15.69 -11.67
CA LEU A 209 -0.98 -14.84 -10.50
C LEU A 209 0.42 -14.23 -10.40
N LEU A 210 0.48 -12.95 -10.01
CA LEU A 210 1.72 -12.31 -9.61
C LEU A 210 2.20 -12.89 -8.26
N SER A 211 3.50 -12.89 -8.05
CA SER A 211 4.06 -13.17 -6.73
C SER A 211 3.93 -11.95 -5.81
N PRO A 212 3.76 -12.13 -4.50
CA PRO A 212 3.82 -11.02 -3.54
C PRO A 212 5.16 -10.28 -3.58
N GLN A 213 6.24 -10.99 -3.88
CA GLN A 213 7.58 -10.42 -4.03
C GLN A 213 7.66 -9.42 -5.19
N PHE A 214 7.10 -9.74 -6.35
CA PHE A 214 7.05 -8.83 -7.49
C PHE A 214 6.31 -7.52 -7.14
N VAL A 215 5.17 -7.64 -6.44
CA VAL A 215 4.41 -6.45 -5.99
C VAL A 215 5.20 -5.65 -4.94
N ALA A 216 5.99 -6.33 -4.10
CA ALA A 216 6.86 -5.66 -3.14
C ALA A 216 7.96 -4.86 -3.85
N GLU A 217 8.61 -5.42 -4.85
CA GLU A 217 9.63 -4.74 -5.67
C GLU A 217 9.06 -3.49 -6.36
N THR A 218 7.90 -3.63 -7.02
CA THR A 218 7.17 -2.51 -7.64
C THR A 218 6.82 -1.43 -6.60
N SER A 219 6.41 -1.82 -5.40
CA SER A 219 6.08 -0.89 -4.30
C SER A 219 7.29 -0.07 -3.86
N ILE A 220 8.45 -0.71 -3.69
CA ILE A 220 9.68 -0.01 -3.29
C ILE A 220 10.17 0.91 -4.40
N MET A 221 10.14 0.46 -5.64
CA MET A 221 10.49 1.30 -6.78
C MET A 221 9.59 2.55 -6.87
N THR A 222 8.29 2.38 -6.62
CA THR A 222 7.34 3.50 -6.59
C THR A 222 7.70 4.50 -5.49
N LEU A 223 8.02 4.04 -4.28
CA LEU A 223 8.44 4.91 -3.18
C LEU A 223 9.71 5.71 -3.50
N LEU A 224 10.64 5.13 -4.26
CA LEU A 224 11.90 5.76 -4.63
C LEU A 224 11.84 6.59 -5.93
N SER A 225 10.76 6.49 -6.70
CA SER A 225 10.66 7.10 -8.05
C SER A 225 10.46 8.62 -8.05
N GLY A 226 10.04 9.21 -6.95
CA GLY A 226 9.61 10.62 -6.91
C GLY A 226 8.22 10.90 -7.51
N LEU A 227 7.52 9.87 -8.04
CA LEU A 227 6.15 9.97 -8.52
C LEU A 227 5.19 10.34 -7.40
N THR A 228 4.10 11.03 -7.73
CA THR A 228 3.02 11.34 -6.79
C THR A 228 1.68 11.40 -7.52
N GLY A 229 0.60 10.99 -6.84
CA GLY A 229 -0.76 10.98 -7.38
C GLY A 229 -1.03 9.88 -8.41
N GLN A 230 -0.13 8.90 -8.53
CA GLN A 230 -0.21 7.86 -9.56
C GLN A 230 -0.83 6.56 -9.01
N VAL A 231 -1.48 5.84 -9.93
CA VAL A 231 -1.79 4.42 -9.76
C VAL A 231 -0.78 3.65 -10.59
N ILE A 232 -0.06 2.75 -9.96
CA ILE A 232 0.94 1.89 -10.59
C ILE A 232 0.32 0.50 -10.77
N ASP A 233 0.22 0.07 -12.03
CA ASP A 233 -0.33 -1.22 -12.44
C ASP A 233 0.77 -2.27 -12.62
#